data_79e5e1db9862356b8acb981b2f3643cc
#
_entry.id   79e5e1db9862356b8acb981b2f3643cc
#
_cell.length_a   1.000
_cell.length_b   1.000
_cell.length_c   1.000
_cell.angle_alpha   90.00
_cell.angle_beta   90.00
_cell.angle_gamma   90.00
#
_symmetry.space_group_name_H-M   'P 1'
#
loop_
_entity.id
_entity.type
_entity.pdbx_description
1 polymer ?
#
loop_
_entity_poly.entity_id
_entity_poly.type
_entity_poly.pdbx_seq_one_letter_code
_entity_poly.pdbx_strand_id
1 'polypeptide(L)'
;DEEHRNNFLAINPTEQFLIQTGKRLFKGMEDYSEIHRLSFDLETTGLEPYNSRIFQIGVKDNREFQHILTIDGEDEDIKDSREREAIITFFQIITHLKPAIVSGYNSENFDWHFIVGRCEVLGLDIKKIAKTLGSIPFYRKKQTLKMGPEMEYYEQTHMWGYNIMDVSHAVRRAQAINSSIKSWSLKYITKYSNAAKENRVYVPGDKIGKTFADKENDYWLNEGNGEWGILKNNELPENTIKLRGEDVVERYLIDDLWETEKVDDIFNQATYLLAKILPTSFMRSSTMGTAATWKLLMLGWSYKNGIGIPHTMDSQRFIGGLSRLLEVGYSQNVVKFDFASLYPSIQITHNVFTDCDVTGAMKGLLQYNYDYRNLYKELKNKYASEGDKDKSEYYDKKQLPLKILNNGMFGSISAPHVFPWGDINEGEKITCTGRQYLRHMIRFFNHKG
;
A
#
# COMPACT_ATOMS: atom_id res chain seq x y z
N ASP A 1 -16.91 13.51 -34.18
CA ASP A 1 -16.66 12.47 -35.21
C ASP A 1 -15.97 11.27 -34.55
N GLU A 2 -16.53 10.06 -34.72
CA GLU A 2 -15.97 8.81 -34.18
C GLU A 2 -14.54 8.54 -34.70
N GLU A 3 -14.27 8.92 -35.93
CA GLU A 3 -12.97 8.79 -36.58
C GLU A 3 -11.87 9.61 -35.88
N HIS A 4 -12.22 10.73 -35.25
CA HIS A 4 -11.26 11.56 -34.52
C HIS A 4 -11.04 11.12 -33.07
N ARG A 5 -11.99 10.41 -32.47
CA ARG A 5 -11.84 9.89 -31.06
C ARG A 5 -10.69 8.90 -30.94
N ASN A 6 -10.42 8.11 -31.98
CA ASN A 6 -9.33 7.14 -31.98
C ASN A 6 -7.93 7.78 -32.01
N ASN A 7 -7.84 9.07 -32.34
CA ASN A 7 -6.58 9.82 -32.39
C ASN A 7 -6.26 10.54 -31.08
N PHE A 8 -7.11 10.42 -30.04
CA PHE A 8 -6.91 11.06 -28.75
C PHE A 8 -6.84 10.01 -27.64
N LEU A 9 -5.80 10.13 -26.82
CA LEU A 9 -5.70 9.36 -25.59
C LEU A 9 -6.32 10.14 -24.43
N ALA A 10 -7.46 9.66 -23.91
CA ALA A 10 -8.07 10.22 -22.70
C ALA A 10 -7.30 9.73 -21.46
N ILE A 11 -6.83 10.66 -20.65
CA ILE A 11 -6.18 10.41 -19.35
C ILE A 11 -6.88 11.20 -18.26
N ASN A 12 -6.60 10.83 -17.01
CA ASN A 12 -7.14 11.52 -15.84
C ASN A 12 -6.71 13.01 -15.87
N PRO A 13 -7.60 13.99 -15.57
CA PRO A 13 -7.27 15.42 -15.58
C PRO A 13 -6.05 15.80 -14.73
N THR A 14 -5.86 15.17 -13.58
CA THR A 14 -4.69 15.38 -12.72
C THR A 14 -3.40 14.93 -13.42
N GLU A 15 -3.43 13.77 -14.06
CA GLU A 15 -2.30 13.24 -14.84
C GLU A 15 -1.98 14.13 -16.04
N GLN A 16 -3.02 14.57 -16.76
CA GLN A 16 -2.88 15.51 -17.87
C GLN A 16 -2.20 16.81 -17.41
N PHE A 17 -2.68 17.41 -16.33
CA PHE A 17 -2.09 18.63 -15.77
C PHE A 17 -0.61 18.44 -15.40
N LEU A 18 -0.29 17.34 -14.71
CA LEU A 18 1.09 17.05 -14.29
C LEU A 18 2.03 16.76 -15.47
N ILE A 19 1.52 16.12 -16.52
CA ILE A 19 2.29 15.89 -17.76
C ILE A 19 2.54 17.22 -18.48
N GLN A 20 1.50 18.02 -18.70
CA GLN A 20 1.59 19.28 -19.45
C GLN A 20 2.45 20.32 -18.74
N THR A 21 2.36 20.40 -17.42
CA THR A 21 3.11 21.40 -16.63
C THR A 21 4.51 20.94 -16.22
N GLY A 22 4.82 19.64 -16.35
CA GLY A 22 6.05 19.06 -15.83
C GLY A 22 6.16 19.05 -14.29
N LYS A 23 5.09 19.48 -13.58
CA LYS A 23 5.08 19.48 -12.11
C LYS A 23 5.08 18.05 -11.56
N ARG A 24 5.63 17.89 -10.36
CA ARG A 24 5.65 16.64 -9.61
C ARG A 24 5.28 16.91 -8.16
N LEU A 25 4.75 15.87 -7.49
CA LEU A 25 4.37 15.96 -6.08
C LEU A 25 5.63 16.01 -5.18
N PHE A 26 5.45 16.48 -3.97
CA PHE A 26 6.44 16.44 -2.88
C PHE A 26 7.80 17.07 -3.24
N LYS A 27 7.80 18.09 -4.10
CA LYS A 27 9.02 18.83 -4.44
C LYS A 27 9.58 19.54 -3.19
N GLY A 28 10.85 19.32 -2.88
CA GLY A 28 11.51 19.89 -1.70
C GLY A 28 11.32 19.10 -0.40
N MET A 29 10.54 18.02 -0.41
CA MET A 29 10.44 17.07 0.71
C MET A 29 11.36 15.88 0.42
N GLU A 30 12.30 15.61 1.31
CA GLU A 30 13.28 14.53 1.11
C GLU A 30 12.81 13.19 1.67
N ASP A 31 12.09 13.22 2.80
CA ASP A 31 11.62 12.03 3.50
C ASP A 31 10.10 11.95 3.58
N TYR A 32 9.57 10.74 3.62
CA TYR A 32 8.13 10.48 3.78
C TYR A 32 7.60 10.94 5.14
N SER A 33 8.45 10.93 6.17
CA SER A 33 8.13 11.40 7.51
C SER A 33 7.82 12.90 7.59
N GLU A 34 8.28 13.70 6.62
CA GLU A 34 7.98 15.14 6.54
C GLU A 34 6.50 15.42 6.18
N ILE A 35 5.83 14.44 5.57
CA ILE A 35 4.42 14.59 5.18
C ILE A 35 3.53 14.43 6.42
N HIS A 36 2.64 15.39 6.65
CA HIS A 36 1.64 15.28 7.69
C HIS A 36 0.62 14.21 7.34
N ARG A 37 0.53 13.16 8.16
CA ARG A 37 -0.32 11.98 7.97
C ARG A 37 -1.16 11.76 9.21
N LEU A 38 -2.43 11.45 9.02
CA LEU A 38 -3.40 11.07 10.04
C LEU A 38 -3.84 9.64 9.79
N SER A 39 -3.60 8.76 10.73
CA SER A 39 -4.12 7.39 10.73
C SER A 39 -5.40 7.32 11.56
N PHE A 40 -6.35 6.50 11.13
CA PHE A 40 -7.58 6.23 11.88
C PHE A 40 -7.94 4.76 11.82
N ASP A 41 -8.72 4.31 12.80
CA ASP A 41 -9.24 2.95 12.92
C ASP A 41 -10.55 2.96 13.69
N LEU A 42 -11.42 1.97 13.46
CA LEU A 42 -12.73 1.85 14.07
C LEU A 42 -12.84 0.59 14.90
N GLU A 43 -13.49 0.72 16.06
CA GLU A 43 -14.00 -0.43 16.81
C GLU A 43 -15.52 -0.47 16.70
N THR A 44 -16.03 -1.65 16.31
CA THR A 44 -17.43 -1.83 15.96
C THR A 44 -18.05 -3.05 16.66
N THR A 45 -19.36 -3.02 16.89
CA THR A 45 -20.08 -4.14 17.54
C THR A 45 -20.25 -5.37 16.64
N GLY A 46 -19.95 -5.24 15.34
CA GLY A 46 -20.03 -6.30 14.35
C GLY A 46 -19.50 -5.83 13.01
N LEU A 47 -19.64 -6.65 11.96
CA LEU A 47 -19.00 -6.41 10.67
C LEU A 47 -19.88 -5.62 9.68
N GLU A 48 -21.20 -5.54 9.92
CA GLU A 48 -22.16 -4.95 8.99
C GLU A 48 -22.72 -3.64 9.54
N PRO A 49 -22.52 -2.49 8.89
CA PRO A 49 -22.85 -1.17 9.41
C PRO A 49 -24.37 -0.97 9.66
N TYR A 50 -25.20 -1.70 8.96
CA TYR A 50 -26.66 -1.56 9.09
C TYR A 50 -27.23 -2.27 10.33
N ASN A 51 -26.52 -3.28 10.86
CA ASN A 51 -26.91 -4.08 12.02
C ASN A 51 -25.98 -3.89 13.23
N SER A 52 -24.99 -3.04 13.09
CA SER A 52 -23.96 -2.83 14.11
C SER A 52 -23.65 -1.34 14.21
N ARG A 53 -22.93 -0.94 15.26
CA ARG A 53 -22.55 0.46 15.48
C ARG A 53 -21.06 0.61 15.70
N ILE A 54 -20.57 1.81 15.49
CA ILE A 54 -19.25 2.24 15.93
C ILE A 54 -19.34 2.53 17.43
N PHE A 55 -18.38 2.07 18.23
CA PHE A 55 -18.29 2.43 19.63
C PHE A 55 -16.98 3.14 19.99
N GLN A 56 -15.94 3.04 19.14
CA GLN A 56 -14.76 3.90 19.21
C GLN A 56 -14.26 4.28 17.81
N ILE A 57 -13.80 5.53 17.67
CA ILE A 57 -13.03 6.00 16.52
C ILE A 57 -11.68 6.48 17.05
N GLY A 58 -10.62 5.79 16.68
CA GLY A 58 -9.26 6.19 16.99
C GLY A 58 -8.66 7.04 15.87
N VAL A 59 -7.97 8.11 16.24
CA VAL A 59 -7.20 8.94 15.32
C VAL A 59 -5.83 9.25 15.92
N LYS A 60 -4.78 9.16 15.08
CA LYS A 60 -3.42 9.49 15.46
C LYS A 60 -2.68 10.09 14.28
N ASP A 61 -1.94 11.18 14.49
CA ASP A 61 -1.07 11.72 13.46
C ASP A 61 0.42 11.47 13.76
N ASN A 62 1.27 11.73 12.78
CA ASN A 62 2.73 11.65 12.94
C ASN A 62 3.35 12.92 13.52
N ARG A 63 2.55 13.80 14.18
CA ARG A 63 2.95 15.04 14.82
C ARG A 63 2.45 15.15 16.27
N GLU A 64 2.39 13.98 16.95
CA GLU A 64 2.03 13.83 18.37
C GLU A 64 0.55 14.01 18.71
N PHE A 65 -0.34 14.26 17.74
CA PHE A 65 -1.78 14.24 17.99
C PHE A 65 -2.30 12.81 18.09
N GLN A 66 -3.08 12.54 19.13
CA GLN A 66 -3.81 11.29 19.31
C GLN A 66 -5.12 11.55 20.04
N HIS A 67 -6.20 10.98 19.57
CA HIS A 67 -7.50 11.10 20.21
C HIS A 67 -8.38 9.89 19.95
N ILE A 68 -9.13 9.47 20.97
CA ILE A 68 -10.12 8.39 20.86
C ILE A 68 -11.50 9.00 21.14
N LEU A 69 -12.39 8.84 20.18
CA LEU A 69 -13.80 9.20 20.31
C LEU A 69 -14.57 7.96 20.77
N THR A 70 -14.97 7.94 22.02
CA THR A 70 -15.71 6.84 22.62
C THR A 70 -17.20 7.11 22.60
N ILE A 71 -17.97 6.14 22.14
CA ILE A 71 -19.42 6.19 22.00
C ILE A 71 -20.00 5.19 23.00
N ASP A 72 -20.52 5.68 24.09
CA ASP A 72 -21.23 4.93 25.13
C ASP A 72 -22.65 5.51 25.32
N GLY A 73 -23.47 4.89 26.14
CA GLY A 73 -24.80 5.40 26.46
C GLY A 73 -25.64 4.35 27.19
N GLU A 74 -26.60 4.84 27.93
CA GLU A 74 -27.53 3.97 28.68
C GLU A 74 -28.59 3.34 27.77
N ASP A 75 -29.00 4.06 26.73
CA ASP A 75 -29.97 3.60 25.75
C ASP A 75 -29.50 3.83 24.29
N GLU A 76 -30.25 3.30 23.34
CA GLU A 76 -29.90 3.35 21.93
C GLU A 76 -30.01 4.76 21.34
N ASP A 77 -30.92 5.62 21.81
CA ASP A 77 -31.08 6.99 21.32
C ASP A 77 -29.87 7.85 21.72
N ILE A 78 -29.37 7.67 22.96
CA ILE A 78 -28.16 8.34 23.44
C ILE A 78 -26.96 7.86 22.65
N LYS A 79 -26.80 6.55 22.44
CA LYS A 79 -25.73 5.98 21.63
C LYS A 79 -25.76 6.51 20.19
N ASP A 80 -26.94 6.58 19.57
CA ASP A 80 -27.10 7.13 18.22
C ASP A 80 -26.72 8.61 18.15
N SER A 81 -27.10 9.39 19.16
CA SER A 81 -26.72 10.80 19.25
C SER A 81 -25.21 10.97 19.36
N ARG A 82 -24.55 10.20 20.24
CA ARG A 82 -23.10 10.24 20.42
C ARG A 82 -22.33 9.71 19.23
N GLU A 83 -22.86 8.69 18.53
CA GLU A 83 -22.26 8.17 17.31
C GLU A 83 -22.31 9.22 16.18
N ARG A 84 -23.43 9.97 16.03
CA ARG A 84 -23.50 11.12 15.11
C ARG A 84 -22.46 12.18 15.44
N GLU A 85 -22.33 12.54 16.71
CA GLU A 85 -21.36 13.53 17.17
C GLU A 85 -19.93 13.05 16.92
N ALA A 86 -19.59 11.80 17.21
CA ALA A 86 -18.28 11.22 17.00
C ALA A 86 -17.89 11.22 15.51
N ILE A 87 -18.81 10.82 14.62
CA ILE A 87 -18.57 10.87 13.16
C ILE A 87 -18.32 12.32 12.70
N ILE A 88 -19.14 13.28 13.15
CA ILE A 88 -18.93 14.69 12.80
C ILE A 88 -17.59 15.18 13.33
N THR A 89 -17.25 14.85 14.58
CA THR A 89 -15.98 15.25 15.21
C THR A 89 -14.78 14.63 14.48
N PHE A 90 -14.87 13.39 14.01
CA PHE A 90 -13.83 12.78 13.19
C PHE A 90 -13.52 13.62 11.93
N PHE A 91 -14.55 14.07 11.21
CA PHE A 91 -14.35 14.96 10.07
C PHE A 91 -13.82 16.35 10.48
N GLN A 92 -14.23 16.86 11.64
CA GLN A 92 -13.69 18.13 12.18
C GLN A 92 -12.20 18.02 12.50
N ILE A 93 -11.75 16.90 13.09
CA ILE A 93 -10.33 16.63 13.34
C ILE A 93 -9.54 16.66 12.04
N ILE A 94 -10.00 15.94 11.00
CA ILE A 94 -9.34 15.94 9.69
C ILE A 94 -9.23 17.37 9.14
N THR A 95 -10.31 18.15 9.22
CA THR A 95 -10.34 19.53 8.68
C THR A 95 -9.49 20.49 9.49
N HIS A 96 -9.41 20.30 10.82
CA HIS A 96 -8.59 21.13 11.70
C HIS A 96 -7.10 20.86 11.49
N LEU A 97 -6.71 19.59 11.50
CA LEU A 97 -5.30 19.18 11.35
C LEU A 97 -4.79 19.35 9.92
N LYS A 98 -5.66 19.25 8.92
CA LYS A 98 -5.34 19.34 7.49
C LYS A 98 -4.16 18.44 7.09
N PRO A 99 -4.21 17.14 7.40
CA PRO A 99 -3.14 16.23 6.99
C PRO A 99 -3.12 16.12 5.46
N ALA A 100 -1.95 15.91 4.88
CA ALA A 100 -1.84 15.63 3.45
C ALA A 100 -2.37 14.23 3.10
N ILE A 101 -2.35 13.32 4.07
CA ILE A 101 -2.78 11.93 3.94
C ILE A 101 -3.69 11.58 5.12
N VAL A 102 -4.81 10.92 4.82
CA VAL A 102 -5.66 10.22 5.80
C VAL A 102 -5.55 8.73 5.48
N SER A 103 -5.08 7.95 6.42
CA SER A 103 -4.79 6.53 6.23
C SER A 103 -5.46 5.64 7.27
N GLY A 104 -5.64 4.38 6.92
CA GLY A 104 -6.04 3.31 7.82
C GLY A 104 -5.57 1.97 7.26
N TYR A 105 -5.68 0.90 8.03
CA TYR A 105 -5.30 -0.43 7.59
C TYR A 105 -6.52 -1.24 7.14
N ASN A 106 -6.61 -1.62 5.88
CA ASN A 106 -7.79 -2.20 5.24
C ASN A 106 -9.03 -1.27 5.28
N SER A 107 -8.76 0.02 5.41
CA SER A 107 -9.78 1.03 5.69
C SER A 107 -10.76 1.26 4.53
N GLU A 108 -10.36 1.03 3.29
CA GLU A 108 -11.27 1.14 2.14
C GLU A 108 -12.32 0.04 2.12
N ASN A 109 -11.97 -1.17 2.55
CA ASN A 109 -12.91 -2.29 2.58
C ASN A 109 -13.78 -2.31 3.85
N PHE A 110 -13.27 -1.77 4.96
CA PHE A 110 -13.98 -1.82 6.24
C PHE A 110 -14.36 -0.43 6.76
N ASP A 111 -13.43 0.37 7.21
CA ASP A 111 -13.72 1.59 7.99
C ASP A 111 -14.53 2.62 7.21
N TRP A 112 -14.11 2.97 5.99
CA TRP A 112 -14.87 3.91 5.16
C TRP A 112 -16.23 3.37 4.74
N HIS A 113 -16.32 2.07 4.46
CA HIS A 113 -17.60 1.42 4.19
C HIS A 113 -18.53 1.52 5.41
N PHE A 114 -17.96 1.25 6.59
CA PHE A 114 -18.70 1.28 7.84
C PHE A 114 -19.19 2.70 8.19
N ILE A 115 -18.31 3.72 8.10
CA ILE A 115 -18.70 5.13 8.32
C ILE A 115 -19.84 5.55 7.39
N VAL A 116 -19.76 5.21 6.09
CA VAL A 116 -20.81 5.57 5.12
C VAL A 116 -22.14 4.90 5.47
N GLY A 117 -22.12 3.60 5.75
CA GLY A 117 -23.34 2.86 6.14
C GLY A 117 -23.93 3.38 7.45
N ARG A 118 -23.10 3.72 8.44
CA ARG A 118 -23.58 4.34 9.70
C ARG A 118 -24.17 5.72 9.46
N CYS A 119 -23.59 6.52 8.59
CA CYS A 119 -24.20 7.81 8.21
C CYS A 119 -25.60 7.62 7.63
N GLU A 120 -25.82 6.61 6.78
CA GLU A 120 -27.14 6.31 6.23
C GLU A 120 -28.13 5.90 7.32
N VAL A 121 -27.75 4.99 8.22
CA VAL A 121 -28.59 4.55 9.35
C VAL A 121 -28.94 5.71 10.29
N LEU A 122 -27.96 6.56 10.58
CA LEU A 122 -28.14 7.68 11.51
C LEU A 122 -28.79 8.92 10.87
N GLY A 123 -29.08 8.89 9.57
CA GLY A 123 -29.65 10.02 8.84
C GLY A 123 -28.67 11.19 8.65
N LEU A 124 -27.36 10.91 8.62
CA LEU A 124 -26.33 11.88 8.35
C LEU A 124 -26.04 11.97 6.84
N ASP A 125 -25.96 13.18 6.32
CA ASP A 125 -25.49 13.42 4.96
C ASP A 125 -23.96 13.64 4.98
N ILE A 126 -23.21 12.56 4.74
CA ILE A 126 -21.74 12.59 4.72
C ILE A 126 -21.19 13.58 3.69
N LYS A 127 -21.87 13.77 2.56
CA LYS A 127 -21.47 14.74 1.54
C LYS A 127 -21.64 16.17 2.04
N LYS A 128 -22.70 16.43 2.78
CA LYS A 128 -22.93 17.74 3.42
C LYS A 128 -21.92 18.01 4.52
N ILE A 129 -21.60 16.99 5.34
CA ILE A 129 -20.56 17.10 6.38
C ILE A 129 -19.21 17.45 5.73
N ALA A 130 -18.76 16.68 4.75
CA ALA A 130 -17.52 16.91 4.04
C ALA A 130 -17.51 18.30 3.36
N LYS A 131 -18.61 18.72 2.76
CA LYS A 131 -18.76 20.05 2.16
C LYS A 131 -18.62 21.18 3.19
N THR A 132 -19.32 21.09 4.30
CA THR A 132 -19.34 22.10 5.35
C THR A 132 -17.93 22.29 5.96
N LEU A 133 -17.19 21.19 6.06
CA LEU A 133 -15.80 21.21 6.59
C LEU A 133 -14.73 21.55 5.53
N GLY A 134 -15.12 21.93 4.30
CA GLY A 134 -14.21 22.39 3.26
C GLY A 134 -13.61 21.25 2.40
N SER A 135 -14.06 20.01 2.59
CA SER A 135 -13.61 18.84 1.81
C SER A 135 -14.70 18.40 0.85
N ILE A 136 -14.73 18.97 -0.35
CA ILE A 136 -15.73 18.62 -1.36
C ILE A 136 -15.08 18.33 -2.70
N PRO A 137 -15.69 17.39 -3.46
CA PRO A 137 -16.73 16.45 -3.06
C PRO A 137 -16.19 15.26 -2.26
N PHE A 138 -17.08 14.63 -1.47
CA PHE A 138 -16.87 13.29 -0.92
C PHE A 138 -17.66 12.29 -1.76
N TYR A 139 -17.01 11.22 -2.20
CA TYR A 139 -17.67 10.10 -2.91
C TYR A 139 -16.81 8.84 -2.82
N ARG A 140 -17.46 7.68 -3.02
CA ARG A 140 -16.77 6.40 -3.19
C ARG A 140 -16.97 5.90 -4.62
N LYS A 141 -15.95 5.30 -5.20
CA LYS A 141 -15.96 4.82 -6.58
C LYS A 141 -15.32 3.44 -6.68
N LYS A 142 -15.99 2.52 -7.38
CA LYS A 142 -15.42 1.21 -7.72
C LYS A 142 -14.11 1.35 -8.47
N GLN A 143 -13.11 0.69 -7.98
CA GLN A 143 -11.76 0.62 -8.53
C GLN A 143 -11.28 -0.83 -8.57
N THR A 144 -10.25 -1.06 -9.36
CA THR A 144 -9.55 -2.35 -9.40
C THR A 144 -8.21 -2.24 -8.73
N LEU A 145 -7.92 -3.17 -7.84
CA LEU A 145 -6.60 -3.38 -7.26
C LEU A 145 -5.97 -4.60 -7.91
N LYS A 146 -4.94 -4.38 -8.73
CA LYS A 146 -4.21 -5.48 -9.37
C LYS A 146 -2.89 -5.72 -8.64
N MET A 147 -2.81 -6.84 -7.92
CA MET A 147 -1.64 -7.27 -7.19
C MET A 147 -1.16 -8.61 -7.75
N GLY A 148 -0.10 -8.57 -8.57
CA GLY A 148 0.36 -9.76 -9.29
C GLY A 148 -0.67 -10.28 -10.29
N PRO A 149 -0.99 -11.58 -10.29
CA PRO A 149 -1.99 -12.19 -11.18
C PRO A 149 -3.43 -11.91 -10.73
N GLU A 150 -3.65 -11.57 -9.46
CA GLU A 150 -4.98 -11.37 -8.88
C GLU A 150 -5.49 -9.96 -9.13
N MET A 151 -6.79 -9.85 -9.33
CA MET A 151 -7.49 -8.58 -9.50
C MET A 151 -8.70 -8.58 -8.56
N GLU A 152 -8.75 -7.58 -7.70
CA GLU A 152 -9.84 -7.36 -6.77
C GLU A 152 -10.55 -6.06 -7.09
N TYR A 153 -11.83 -6.02 -6.75
CA TYR A 153 -12.63 -4.81 -6.81
C TYR A 153 -12.83 -4.28 -5.40
N TYR A 154 -12.64 -2.98 -5.23
CA TYR A 154 -12.91 -2.28 -3.98
C TYR A 154 -13.53 -0.92 -4.26
N GLU A 155 -14.08 -0.28 -3.26
CA GLU A 155 -14.57 1.09 -3.36
C GLU A 155 -13.55 2.05 -2.79
N GLN A 156 -12.97 2.88 -3.67
CA GLN A 156 -12.02 3.90 -3.28
C GLN A 156 -12.74 5.15 -2.80
N THR A 157 -12.38 5.63 -1.62
CA THR A 157 -12.87 6.85 -1.03
C THR A 157 -12.12 8.05 -1.59
N HIS A 158 -12.87 9.07 -1.98
CA HIS A 158 -12.36 10.35 -2.46
C HIS A 158 -12.89 11.48 -1.60
N MET A 159 -11.98 12.23 -1.01
CA MET A 159 -12.26 13.46 -0.29
C MET A 159 -11.30 14.53 -0.79
N TRP A 160 -11.81 15.51 -1.51
CA TRP A 160 -10.96 16.50 -2.19
C TRP A 160 -10.17 17.34 -1.18
N GLY A 161 -8.88 17.52 -1.48
CA GLY A 161 -7.92 18.16 -0.58
C GLY A 161 -7.09 17.18 0.24
N TYR A 162 -7.47 15.89 0.25
CA TYR A 162 -6.78 14.85 1.01
C TYR A 162 -6.43 13.65 0.13
N ASN A 163 -5.32 12.99 0.44
CA ASN A 163 -5.02 11.66 -0.12
C ASN A 163 -5.55 10.61 0.87
N ILE A 164 -6.56 9.86 0.46
CA ILE A 164 -7.06 8.74 1.25
C ILE A 164 -6.27 7.50 0.88
N MET A 165 -5.61 6.89 1.86
CA MET A 165 -4.67 5.80 1.63
C MET A 165 -5.03 4.59 2.48
N ASP A 166 -5.18 3.44 1.85
CA ASP A 166 -5.24 2.17 2.56
C ASP A 166 -3.82 1.57 2.62
N VAL A 167 -3.26 1.51 3.82
CA VAL A 167 -1.89 1.03 4.06
C VAL A 167 -1.72 -0.42 3.63
N SER A 168 -2.78 -1.23 3.72
CA SER A 168 -2.76 -2.63 3.29
C SER A 168 -2.41 -2.79 1.81
N HIS A 169 -2.73 -1.81 0.95
CA HIS A 169 -2.40 -1.85 -0.47
C HIS A 169 -0.88 -1.87 -0.72
N ALA A 170 -0.11 -1.09 0.05
CA ALA A 170 1.35 -1.08 -0.05
C ALA A 170 1.96 -2.41 0.41
N VAL A 171 1.42 -2.98 1.50
CA VAL A 171 1.82 -4.30 2.01
C VAL A 171 1.52 -5.41 0.99
N ARG A 172 0.33 -5.42 0.39
CA ARG A 172 -0.07 -6.39 -0.63
C ARG A 172 0.78 -6.27 -1.90
N ARG A 173 1.16 -5.05 -2.29
CA ARG A 173 2.13 -4.84 -3.37
C ARG A 173 3.49 -5.43 -3.03
N ALA A 174 3.98 -5.25 -1.79
CA ALA A 174 5.21 -5.86 -1.33
C ALA A 174 5.13 -7.39 -1.30
N GLN A 175 4.01 -7.96 -0.86
CA GLN A 175 3.73 -9.40 -0.89
C GLN A 175 3.77 -9.97 -2.31
N ALA A 176 3.18 -9.29 -3.30
CA ALA A 176 3.20 -9.72 -4.69
C ALA A 176 4.62 -9.80 -5.29
N ILE A 177 5.57 -9.04 -4.73
CA ILE A 177 6.99 -9.01 -5.18
C ILE A 177 7.87 -9.91 -4.30
N ASN A 178 7.46 -10.18 -3.06
CA ASN A 178 8.25 -10.90 -2.07
C ASN A 178 7.45 -12.07 -1.48
N SER A 179 7.69 -13.27 -1.98
CA SER A 179 7.03 -14.51 -1.54
C SER A 179 7.30 -14.90 -0.07
N SER A 180 8.22 -14.23 0.62
CA SER A 180 8.46 -14.42 2.06
C SER A 180 7.34 -13.83 2.91
N ILE A 181 6.61 -12.83 2.41
CA ILE A 181 5.44 -12.27 3.08
C ILE A 181 4.26 -13.20 2.85
N LYS A 182 3.87 -13.95 3.90
CA LYS A 182 2.81 -14.98 3.79
C LYS A 182 1.41 -14.45 4.01
N SER A 183 1.26 -13.31 4.70
CA SER A 183 -0.02 -12.68 4.97
C SER A 183 0.14 -11.16 4.96
N TRP A 184 -0.92 -10.46 4.57
CA TRP A 184 -0.99 -9.01 4.61
C TRP A 184 -1.77 -8.48 5.83
N SER A 185 -2.18 -9.35 6.79
CA SER A 185 -2.82 -8.85 8.00
C SER A 185 -1.88 -7.97 8.82
N LEU A 186 -2.41 -6.92 9.48
CA LEU A 186 -1.61 -5.98 10.27
C LEU A 186 -0.74 -6.73 11.30
N LYS A 187 -1.33 -7.66 12.03
CA LYS A 187 -0.64 -8.45 13.08
C LYS A 187 0.47 -9.37 12.55
N TYR A 188 0.38 -9.82 11.31
CA TYR A 188 1.45 -10.57 10.67
C TYR A 188 2.56 -9.65 10.19
N ILE A 189 2.19 -8.58 9.48
CA ILE A 189 3.19 -7.74 8.82
C ILE A 189 4.02 -6.92 9.82
N THR A 190 3.44 -6.50 10.93
CA THR A 190 4.18 -5.84 12.02
C THR A 190 5.27 -6.74 12.59
N LYS A 191 4.95 -8.01 12.85
CA LYS A 191 5.94 -9.02 13.31
C LYS A 191 6.99 -9.29 12.23
N TYR A 192 6.57 -9.46 10.97
CA TYR A 192 7.47 -9.72 9.84
C TYR A 192 8.47 -8.58 9.62
N SER A 193 8.05 -7.34 9.77
CA SER A 193 8.87 -6.13 9.56
C SER A 193 9.56 -5.61 10.82
N ASN A 194 9.49 -6.32 11.94
CA ASN A 194 9.97 -5.87 13.26
C ASN A 194 9.37 -4.51 13.69
N ALA A 195 8.14 -4.25 13.29
CA ALA A 195 7.38 -3.06 13.63
C ALA A 195 6.34 -3.31 14.73
N ALA A 196 6.29 -4.52 15.28
CA ALA A 196 5.38 -4.83 16.37
C ALA A 196 5.82 -4.11 17.65
N LYS A 197 4.85 -3.54 18.37
CA LYS A 197 5.09 -2.92 19.67
C LYS A 197 5.38 -4.00 20.73
N GLU A 198 6.44 -3.85 21.53
CA GLU A 198 6.88 -4.86 22.51
C GLU A 198 5.82 -5.12 23.59
N ASN A 199 5.19 -4.05 24.09
CA ASN A 199 4.16 -4.11 25.14
C ASN A 199 2.73 -3.95 24.57
N ARG A 200 2.48 -4.52 23.38
CA ARG A 200 1.20 -4.43 22.71
C ARG A 200 0.08 -5.10 23.50
N VAL A 201 -1.01 -4.38 23.70
CA VAL A 201 -2.28 -4.93 24.17
C VAL A 201 -2.97 -5.65 23.00
N TYR A 202 -3.34 -6.90 23.19
CA TYR A 202 -4.03 -7.70 22.20
C TYR A 202 -5.40 -8.16 22.72
N VAL A 203 -6.46 -7.74 22.03
CA VAL A 203 -7.82 -8.20 22.32
C VAL A 203 -8.30 -9.08 21.14
N PRO A 204 -8.73 -10.34 21.37
CA PRO A 204 -9.31 -11.17 20.33
C PRO A 204 -10.57 -10.50 19.75
N GLY A 205 -10.74 -10.54 18.40
CA GLY A 205 -11.82 -9.83 17.73
C GLY A 205 -13.23 -10.13 18.22
N ASP A 206 -13.48 -11.39 18.60
CA ASP A 206 -14.77 -11.83 19.20
C ASP A 206 -15.01 -11.33 20.62
N LYS A 207 -13.99 -10.78 21.27
CA LYS A 207 -14.04 -10.25 22.65
C LYS A 207 -14.05 -8.72 22.71
N ILE A 208 -13.65 -8.01 21.66
CA ILE A 208 -13.50 -6.54 21.67
C ILE A 208 -14.80 -5.88 22.17
N GLY A 209 -15.91 -6.09 21.47
CA GLY A 209 -17.19 -5.50 21.85
C GLY A 209 -17.71 -5.97 23.23
N LYS A 210 -17.43 -7.21 23.60
CA LYS A 210 -17.83 -7.75 24.92
C LYS A 210 -17.01 -7.11 26.04
N THR A 211 -15.69 -6.94 25.86
CA THR A 211 -14.82 -6.30 26.84
C THR A 211 -15.18 -4.82 26.99
N PHE A 212 -15.46 -4.13 25.89
CA PHE A 212 -15.91 -2.73 25.92
C PHE A 212 -17.23 -2.55 26.68
N ALA A 213 -18.20 -3.42 26.43
CA ALA A 213 -19.53 -3.36 27.05
C ALA A 213 -19.58 -3.84 28.49
N ASP A 214 -18.52 -4.48 28.99
CA ASP A 214 -18.48 -5.03 30.34
C ASP A 214 -18.34 -3.91 31.38
N LYS A 215 -19.44 -3.61 32.06
CA LYS A 215 -19.49 -2.62 33.15
C LYS A 215 -19.43 -3.25 34.54
N GLU A 216 -19.47 -4.60 34.61
CA GLU A 216 -19.51 -5.33 35.88
C GLU A 216 -18.11 -5.68 36.42
N ASN A 217 -17.19 -6.01 35.52
CA ASN A 217 -15.87 -6.43 35.87
C ASN A 217 -14.83 -5.30 35.81
N ASP A 218 -13.89 -5.32 36.71
CA ASP A 218 -12.65 -4.58 36.56
C ASP A 218 -11.59 -5.47 35.90
N TYR A 219 -10.62 -4.85 35.27
CA TYR A 219 -9.54 -5.51 34.53
C TYR A 219 -8.19 -5.08 35.12
N TRP A 220 -7.19 -5.91 34.90
CA TRP A 220 -5.80 -5.56 35.12
C TRP A 220 -5.02 -5.52 33.82
N LEU A 221 -4.05 -4.66 33.71
CA LEU A 221 -3.14 -4.55 32.58
C LEU A 221 -1.70 -4.42 33.09
N ASN A 222 -0.82 -5.24 32.53
CA ASN A 222 0.63 -5.07 32.68
C ASN A 222 1.14 -4.19 31.51
N GLU A 223 1.47 -2.93 31.80
CA GLU A 223 1.94 -1.98 30.80
C GLU A 223 3.33 -2.34 30.23
N GLY A 224 4.10 -3.20 30.90
CA GLY A 224 5.43 -3.63 30.46
C GLY A 224 5.40 -4.69 29.35
N ASN A 225 4.36 -5.54 29.31
CA ASN A 225 4.25 -6.62 28.33
C ASN A 225 2.92 -6.69 27.60
N GLY A 226 1.95 -5.82 27.92
CA GLY A 226 0.63 -5.77 27.27
C GLY A 226 -0.33 -6.90 27.70
N GLU A 227 0.02 -7.73 28.67
CA GLU A 227 -0.87 -8.77 29.20
C GLU A 227 -1.98 -8.15 30.03
N TRP A 228 -3.19 -8.67 29.92
CA TRP A 228 -4.36 -8.19 30.61
C TRP A 228 -5.34 -9.32 30.95
N GLY A 229 -6.24 -9.06 31.88
CA GLY A 229 -7.30 -10.01 32.26
C GLY A 229 -8.31 -9.42 33.21
N ILE A 230 -9.36 -10.19 33.52
CA ILE A 230 -10.37 -9.82 34.50
C ILE A 230 -9.76 -9.86 35.87
N LEU A 231 -9.99 -8.81 36.68
CA LEU A 231 -9.55 -8.73 38.05
C LEU A 231 -10.40 -9.64 38.95
N LYS A 232 -9.78 -10.62 39.58
CA LYS A 232 -10.47 -11.55 40.49
C LYS A 232 -10.18 -11.14 41.92
N ASN A 233 -11.22 -11.21 42.79
CA ASN A 233 -11.13 -10.93 44.21
C ASN A 233 -10.53 -9.57 44.61
N ASN A 234 -10.56 -8.57 43.69
CA ASN A 234 -9.91 -7.26 43.86
C ASN A 234 -8.40 -7.30 44.13
N GLU A 235 -7.73 -8.42 43.85
CA GLU A 235 -6.27 -8.55 43.98
C GLU A 235 -5.58 -8.22 42.67
N LEU A 236 -4.81 -7.12 42.63
CA LEU A 236 -4.01 -6.73 41.48
C LEU A 236 -2.74 -7.59 41.38
N PRO A 237 -2.45 -8.22 40.23
CA PRO A 237 -1.16 -8.84 40.00
C PRO A 237 0.00 -7.83 40.09
N GLU A 238 1.19 -8.30 40.43
CA GLU A 238 2.36 -7.43 40.48
C GLU A 238 2.63 -6.71 39.17
N ASN A 239 3.04 -5.45 39.25
CA ASN A 239 3.35 -4.59 38.11
C ASN A 239 2.17 -4.38 37.15
N THR A 240 0.94 -4.39 37.63
CA THR A 240 -0.26 -4.14 36.86
C THR A 240 -1.04 -2.92 37.33
N ILE A 241 -1.82 -2.32 36.44
CA ILE A 241 -2.77 -1.26 36.77
C ILE A 241 -4.20 -1.78 36.66
N LYS A 242 -5.11 -1.17 37.40
CA LYS A 242 -6.54 -1.45 37.32
C LYS A 242 -7.20 -0.59 36.27
N LEU A 243 -8.01 -1.19 35.41
CA LEU A 243 -8.71 -0.56 34.28
C LEU A 243 -10.16 -1.02 34.18
N ARG A 244 -10.98 -0.28 33.44
CA ARG A 244 -12.28 -0.74 32.93
C ARG A 244 -12.11 -1.47 31.62
N GLY A 245 -13.12 -2.25 31.20
CA GLY A 245 -13.08 -2.96 29.92
C GLY A 245 -12.94 -2.01 28.71
N GLU A 246 -13.56 -0.83 28.78
CA GLU A 246 -13.43 0.22 27.76
C GLU A 246 -11.99 0.74 27.62
N ASP A 247 -11.26 0.89 28.73
CA ASP A 247 -9.86 1.36 28.72
C ASP A 247 -8.92 0.30 28.10
N VAL A 248 -9.21 -1.01 28.32
CA VAL A 248 -8.45 -2.10 27.69
C VAL A 248 -8.60 -2.05 26.16
N VAL A 249 -9.82 -1.83 25.69
CA VAL A 249 -10.09 -1.72 24.24
C VAL A 249 -9.50 -0.44 23.67
N GLU A 250 -9.52 0.67 24.41
CA GLU A 250 -8.85 1.91 24.01
C GLU A 250 -7.34 1.71 23.83
N ARG A 251 -6.68 1.01 24.77
CA ARG A 251 -5.26 0.67 24.64
C ARG A 251 -4.98 -0.20 23.44
N TYR A 252 -5.84 -1.16 23.16
CA TYR A 252 -5.75 -1.99 21.96
C TYR A 252 -5.84 -1.14 20.68
N LEU A 253 -6.82 -0.23 20.60
CA LEU A 253 -7.00 0.65 19.44
C LEU A 253 -5.82 1.62 19.24
N ILE A 254 -5.28 2.18 20.33
CA ILE A 254 -4.07 3.01 20.29
C ILE A 254 -2.88 2.23 19.71
N ASP A 255 -2.73 0.97 20.09
CA ASP A 255 -1.66 0.11 19.61
C ASP A 255 -1.84 -0.26 18.13
N ASP A 256 -3.08 -0.49 17.65
CA ASP A 256 -3.38 -0.70 16.22
C ASP A 256 -3.06 0.56 15.39
N LEU A 257 -3.39 1.76 15.88
CA LEU A 257 -3.01 3.03 15.24
C LEU A 257 -1.49 3.22 15.14
N TRP A 258 -0.78 2.92 16.21
CA TRP A 258 0.69 3.01 16.25
C TRP A 258 1.34 2.02 15.26
N GLU A 259 0.86 0.78 15.23
CA GLU A 259 1.34 -0.23 14.29
C GLU A 259 1.01 0.12 12.84
N THR A 260 -0.19 0.66 12.59
CA THR A 260 -0.58 1.15 11.25
C THR A 260 0.36 2.25 10.77
N GLU A 261 0.70 3.23 11.63
CA GLU A 261 1.67 4.27 11.29
C GLU A 261 3.06 3.70 10.97
N LYS A 262 3.55 2.74 11.77
CA LYS A 262 4.85 2.10 11.52
C LYS A 262 4.87 1.28 10.23
N VAL A 263 3.80 0.57 9.92
CA VAL A 263 3.66 -0.17 8.67
C VAL A 263 3.57 0.80 7.49
N ASP A 264 2.86 1.92 7.63
CA ASP A 264 2.81 2.99 6.64
C ASP A 264 4.21 3.56 6.35
N ASP A 265 4.98 3.88 7.39
CA ASP A 265 6.37 4.35 7.28
C ASP A 265 7.26 3.40 6.47
N ILE A 266 7.10 2.09 6.69
CA ILE A 266 7.94 1.07 6.04
C ILE A 266 7.51 0.82 4.58
N PHE A 267 6.20 0.62 4.35
CA PHE A 267 5.71 0.10 3.07
C PHE A 267 5.32 1.18 2.08
N ASN A 268 4.87 2.36 2.52
CA ASN A 268 4.52 3.46 1.62
C ASN A 268 5.70 4.33 1.20
N GLN A 269 6.89 4.15 1.77
CA GLN A 269 8.11 4.83 1.34
C GLN A 269 8.38 4.64 -0.16
N ALA A 270 8.22 3.42 -0.67
CA ALA A 270 8.40 3.15 -2.11
C ALA A 270 7.35 3.85 -2.97
N THR A 271 6.09 3.88 -2.52
CA THR A 271 5.00 4.60 -3.18
C THR A 271 5.26 6.10 -3.22
N TYR A 272 5.74 6.66 -2.11
CA TYR A 272 6.15 8.07 -2.01
C TYR A 272 7.24 8.44 -3.03
N LEU A 273 8.30 7.64 -3.09
CA LEU A 273 9.40 7.87 -4.04
C LEU A 273 8.94 7.72 -5.50
N LEU A 274 8.01 6.81 -5.79
CA LEU A 274 7.38 6.70 -7.10
C LEU A 274 6.53 7.94 -7.42
N ALA A 275 5.73 8.44 -6.49
CA ALA A 275 4.90 9.62 -6.67
C ALA A 275 5.72 10.90 -6.95
N LYS A 276 6.95 10.99 -6.46
CA LYS A 276 7.88 12.11 -6.77
C LYS A 276 8.30 12.14 -8.24
N ILE A 277 8.29 11.02 -8.94
CA ILE A 277 8.72 10.92 -10.35
C ILE A 277 7.55 10.77 -11.32
N LEU A 278 6.44 10.18 -10.88
CA LEU A 278 5.27 9.92 -11.72
C LEU A 278 4.37 11.16 -11.85
N PRO A 279 3.83 11.45 -13.04
CA PRO A 279 2.84 12.50 -13.24
C PRO A 279 1.44 12.03 -12.83
N THR A 280 1.25 11.69 -11.55
CA THR A 280 -0.04 11.22 -11.02
C THR A 280 -0.22 11.60 -9.56
N SER A 281 -1.43 11.40 -8.99
CA SER A 281 -1.68 11.62 -7.57
C SER A 281 -1.01 10.52 -6.71
N PHE A 282 -0.75 10.85 -5.44
CA PHE A 282 -0.17 9.88 -4.51
C PHE A 282 -1.10 8.66 -4.31
N MET A 283 -2.38 8.92 -4.10
CA MET A 283 -3.41 7.88 -3.95
C MET A 283 -3.41 6.91 -5.16
N ARG A 284 -3.32 7.44 -6.40
CA ARG A 284 -3.28 6.58 -7.58
C ARG A 284 -1.96 5.81 -7.71
N SER A 285 -0.84 6.39 -7.30
CA SER A 285 0.46 5.70 -7.32
C SER A 285 0.50 4.48 -6.40
N SER A 286 -0.31 4.46 -5.32
CA SER A 286 -0.40 3.32 -4.39
C SER A 286 -1.13 2.11 -4.99
N THR A 287 -2.07 2.31 -5.90
CA THR A 287 -2.94 1.26 -6.47
C THR A 287 -2.64 0.93 -7.93
N MET A 288 -1.82 1.73 -8.59
CA MET A 288 -1.49 1.60 -10.00
C MET A 288 -0.64 0.35 -10.30
N GLY A 289 -1.01 -0.39 -11.32
CA GLY A 289 -0.21 -1.49 -11.84
C GLY A 289 1.03 -1.01 -12.62
N THR A 290 2.01 -1.88 -12.78
CA THR A 290 3.31 -1.55 -13.38
C THR A 290 3.22 -1.06 -14.83
N ALA A 291 2.33 -1.64 -15.65
CA ALA A 291 2.11 -1.18 -17.01
C ALA A 291 1.56 0.24 -17.07
N ALA A 292 0.66 0.61 -16.15
CA ALA A 292 0.16 1.98 -16.05
C ALA A 292 1.25 2.96 -15.58
N THR A 293 2.14 2.52 -14.70
CA THR A 293 3.31 3.30 -14.26
C THR A 293 4.22 3.64 -15.44
N TRP A 294 4.61 2.64 -16.21
CA TRP A 294 5.43 2.84 -17.41
C TRP A 294 4.72 3.66 -18.48
N LYS A 295 3.42 3.45 -18.66
CA LYS A 295 2.60 4.28 -19.57
C LYS A 295 2.70 5.76 -19.21
N LEU A 296 2.56 6.13 -17.94
CA LEU A 296 2.65 7.52 -17.51
C LEU A 296 4.05 8.12 -17.70
N LEU A 297 5.10 7.35 -17.44
CA LEU A 297 6.48 7.80 -17.73
C LEU A 297 6.68 8.09 -19.19
N MET A 298 6.26 7.16 -20.06
CA MET A 298 6.38 7.31 -21.52
C MET A 298 5.49 8.41 -22.08
N LEU A 299 4.28 8.61 -21.54
CA LEU A 299 3.41 9.73 -21.91
C LEU A 299 4.06 11.08 -21.57
N GLY A 300 4.64 11.19 -20.38
CA GLY A 300 5.39 12.40 -19.98
C GLY A 300 6.60 12.67 -20.88
N TRP A 301 7.34 11.61 -21.24
CA TRP A 301 8.45 11.69 -22.18
C TRP A 301 8.00 12.11 -23.56
N SER A 302 6.99 11.46 -24.13
CA SER A 302 6.46 11.75 -25.47
C SER A 302 5.94 13.18 -25.58
N TYR A 303 5.17 13.64 -24.60
CA TYR A 303 4.69 15.02 -24.55
C TYR A 303 5.83 16.04 -24.54
N LYS A 304 6.83 15.82 -23.66
CA LYS A 304 7.98 16.73 -23.52
C LYS A 304 8.82 16.83 -24.82
N ASN A 305 8.89 15.76 -25.60
CA ASN A 305 9.71 15.67 -26.78
C ASN A 305 8.92 15.79 -28.10
N GLY A 306 7.61 16.07 -28.04
CA GLY A 306 6.76 16.21 -29.20
C GLY A 306 6.61 14.92 -30.02
N ILE A 307 6.63 13.75 -29.37
CA ILE A 307 6.60 12.45 -30.05
C ILE A 307 5.18 11.88 -29.97
N GLY A 308 4.70 11.31 -31.06
CA GLY A 308 3.42 10.63 -31.15
C GLY A 308 3.37 9.40 -30.23
N ILE A 309 2.16 9.10 -29.75
CA ILE A 309 1.90 7.92 -28.92
C ILE A 309 1.44 6.79 -29.82
N PRO A 310 2.05 5.59 -29.75
CA PRO A 310 1.60 4.43 -30.52
C PRO A 310 0.17 4.01 -30.13
N HIS A 311 -0.54 3.37 -31.04
CA HIS A 311 -1.81 2.73 -30.74
C HIS A 311 -1.59 1.46 -29.89
N THR A 312 -2.55 1.18 -29.01
CA THR A 312 -2.59 -0.11 -28.32
C THR A 312 -2.93 -1.24 -29.28
N MET A 313 -2.38 -2.41 -29.05
CA MET A 313 -2.65 -3.62 -29.82
C MET A 313 -3.42 -4.65 -28.98
N ASP A 314 -4.09 -5.57 -29.63
CA ASP A 314 -4.81 -6.65 -28.93
C ASP A 314 -3.87 -7.56 -28.14
N SER A 315 -4.38 -8.05 -27.02
CA SER A 315 -3.65 -9.00 -26.21
C SER A 315 -3.64 -10.39 -26.86
N GLN A 316 -2.46 -10.99 -26.91
CA GLN A 316 -2.28 -12.36 -27.35
C GLN A 316 -1.59 -13.18 -26.25
N ARG A 317 -1.78 -14.48 -26.26
CA ARG A 317 -1.10 -15.38 -25.33
C ARG A 317 0.25 -15.81 -25.90
N PHE A 318 1.27 -15.86 -25.07
CA PHE A 318 2.59 -16.38 -25.39
C PHE A 318 3.11 -17.28 -24.26
N ILE A 319 4.19 -18.02 -24.53
CA ILE A 319 4.78 -18.93 -23.55
C ILE A 319 5.59 -18.14 -22.52
N GLY A 320 5.14 -18.16 -21.27
CA GLY A 320 5.79 -17.50 -20.14
C GLY A 320 7.12 -18.11 -19.70
N GLY A 321 7.56 -17.79 -18.49
CA GLY A 321 8.77 -18.34 -17.87
C GLY A 321 8.68 -19.84 -17.60
N LEU A 322 9.82 -20.48 -17.39
CA LEU A 322 9.90 -21.90 -17.01
C LEU A 322 9.67 -22.00 -15.49
N SER A 323 8.63 -22.76 -15.11
CA SER A 323 8.41 -23.20 -13.74
C SER A 323 8.23 -24.73 -13.77
N ARG A 324 9.15 -25.47 -13.17
CA ARG A 324 9.13 -26.93 -13.16
C ARG A 324 9.69 -27.48 -11.86
N LEU A 325 8.96 -28.37 -11.24
CA LEU A 325 9.45 -29.21 -10.16
C LEU A 325 10.14 -30.43 -10.80
N LEU A 326 11.43 -30.64 -10.53
CA LEU A 326 12.22 -31.75 -11.09
C LEU A 326 12.13 -32.99 -10.20
N GLU A 327 12.18 -32.80 -8.89
CA GLU A 327 12.10 -33.87 -7.89
C GLU A 327 11.12 -33.54 -6.79
N VAL A 328 10.43 -34.54 -6.29
CA VAL A 328 9.46 -34.44 -5.19
C VAL A 328 10.01 -35.18 -3.99
N GLY A 329 10.03 -34.57 -2.83
CA GLY A 329 10.50 -35.20 -1.61
C GLY A 329 11.19 -34.27 -0.66
N TYR A 330 11.89 -34.81 0.31
CA TYR A 330 12.71 -34.10 1.28
C TYR A 330 14.19 -34.21 0.89
N SER A 331 14.87 -33.07 0.77
CA SER A 331 16.30 -33.03 0.47
C SER A 331 17.04 -32.24 1.56
N GLN A 332 18.22 -32.73 1.95
CA GLN A 332 19.15 -32.04 2.84
C GLN A 332 20.24 -31.33 2.03
N ASN A 333 20.89 -30.33 2.65
CA ASN A 333 22.00 -29.58 2.06
C ASN A 333 21.64 -28.88 0.74
N VAL A 334 20.45 -28.25 0.67
CA VAL A 334 19.94 -27.56 -0.50
C VAL A 334 20.62 -26.20 -0.66
N VAL A 335 21.13 -25.93 -1.88
CA VAL A 335 21.67 -24.62 -2.26
C VAL A 335 20.73 -23.96 -3.26
N LYS A 336 20.33 -22.72 -3.00
CA LYS A 336 19.48 -21.94 -3.89
C LYS A 336 20.32 -21.00 -4.75
N PHE A 337 20.16 -21.09 -6.06
CA PHE A 337 20.72 -20.12 -7.02
C PHE A 337 19.60 -19.28 -7.61
N ASP A 338 19.86 -17.99 -7.81
CA ASP A 338 18.93 -17.05 -8.41
C ASP A 338 19.68 -16.09 -9.35
N PHE A 339 19.02 -15.74 -10.47
CA PHE A 339 19.55 -14.72 -11.38
C PHE A 339 19.23 -13.32 -10.88
N ALA A 340 20.23 -12.50 -10.71
CA ALA A 340 20.04 -11.10 -10.34
C ALA A 340 19.31 -10.35 -11.47
N SER A 341 18.04 -9.93 -11.23
CA SER A 341 17.25 -9.15 -12.18
C SER A 341 17.15 -9.78 -13.58
N LEU A 342 16.81 -11.07 -13.68
CA LEU A 342 16.86 -11.85 -14.92
C LEU A 342 16.27 -11.13 -16.14
N TYR A 343 15.02 -10.69 -16.11
CA TYR A 343 14.36 -10.07 -17.25
C TYR A 343 14.95 -8.70 -17.63
N PRO A 344 15.17 -7.76 -16.70
CA PRO A 344 15.89 -6.52 -17.01
C PRO A 344 17.29 -6.77 -17.62
N SER A 345 18.03 -7.73 -17.10
CA SER A 345 19.36 -8.08 -17.64
C SER A 345 19.25 -8.61 -19.08
N ILE A 346 18.29 -9.48 -19.38
CA ILE A 346 18.04 -9.97 -20.73
C ILE A 346 17.69 -8.81 -21.67
N GLN A 347 16.79 -7.93 -21.26
CA GLN A 347 16.37 -6.79 -22.09
C GLN A 347 17.56 -5.89 -22.45
N ILE A 348 18.37 -5.55 -21.48
CA ILE A 348 19.54 -4.68 -21.66
C ILE A 348 20.60 -5.38 -22.51
N THR A 349 20.98 -6.62 -22.15
CA THR A 349 22.08 -7.35 -22.79
C THR A 349 21.76 -7.73 -24.25
N HIS A 350 20.54 -8.15 -24.51
CA HIS A 350 20.11 -8.58 -25.84
C HIS A 350 19.35 -7.52 -26.64
N ASN A 351 19.27 -6.29 -26.10
CA ASN A 351 18.56 -5.16 -26.70
C ASN A 351 17.10 -5.50 -27.08
N VAL A 352 16.38 -6.13 -26.16
CA VAL A 352 14.99 -6.56 -26.38
C VAL A 352 14.03 -5.43 -25.99
N PHE A 353 13.71 -4.57 -26.95
CA PHE A 353 12.81 -3.43 -26.83
C PHE A 353 11.94 -3.31 -28.06
N THR A 354 10.81 -2.65 -27.94
CA THR A 354 9.86 -2.43 -29.05
C THR A 354 10.35 -1.40 -30.04
N ASP A 355 10.11 -1.62 -31.33
CA ASP A 355 10.41 -0.66 -32.39
C ASP A 355 9.56 0.62 -32.30
N CYS A 356 8.44 0.59 -31.56
CA CYS A 356 7.61 1.77 -31.31
C CYS A 356 8.30 2.80 -30.39
N ASP A 357 9.35 2.43 -29.67
CA ASP A 357 10.18 3.36 -28.88
C ASP A 357 11.28 3.97 -29.77
N VAL A 358 10.88 4.79 -30.72
CA VAL A 358 11.78 5.42 -31.73
C VAL A 358 12.91 6.26 -31.09
N THR A 359 12.80 6.60 -29.81
CA THR A 359 13.80 7.39 -29.08
C THR A 359 14.74 6.56 -28.24
N GLY A 360 14.45 5.28 -28.04
CA GLY A 360 15.15 4.43 -27.07
C GLY A 360 14.96 4.85 -25.61
N ALA A 361 13.87 5.59 -25.31
CA ALA A 361 13.61 6.10 -23.98
C ALA A 361 13.39 4.97 -22.97
N MET A 362 12.70 3.90 -23.36
CA MET A 362 12.49 2.73 -22.48
C MET A 362 13.82 2.07 -22.13
N LYS A 363 14.69 1.89 -23.13
CA LYS A 363 16.04 1.32 -22.89
C LYS A 363 16.85 2.21 -21.96
N GLY A 364 16.89 3.52 -22.24
CA GLY A 364 17.63 4.48 -21.42
C GLY A 364 17.12 4.53 -19.98
N LEU A 365 15.83 4.55 -19.77
CA LEU A 365 15.22 4.54 -18.44
C LEU A 365 15.47 3.21 -17.70
N LEU A 366 15.36 2.06 -18.40
CA LEU A 366 15.62 0.76 -17.78
C LEU A 366 17.09 0.63 -17.39
N GLN A 367 18.01 1.03 -18.26
CA GLN A 367 19.46 1.03 -17.96
C GLN A 367 19.78 1.92 -16.76
N TYR A 368 19.26 3.16 -16.75
CA TYR A 368 19.43 4.07 -15.63
C TYR A 368 18.93 3.45 -14.31
N ASN A 369 17.70 2.93 -14.29
CA ASN A 369 17.14 2.31 -13.12
C ASN A 369 17.92 1.09 -12.65
N TYR A 370 18.43 0.28 -13.59
CA TYR A 370 19.24 -0.90 -13.30
C TYR A 370 20.55 -0.53 -12.64
N ASP A 371 21.26 0.45 -13.20
CA ASP A 371 22.57 0.91 -12.71
C ASP A 371 22.47 1.55 -11.33
N TYR A 372 21.51 2.47 -11.15
CA TYR A 372 21.29 3.12 -9.85
C TYR A 372 20.81 2.14 -8.77
N ARG A 373 19.99 1.16 -9.14
CA ARG A 373 19.59 0.13 -8.20
C ARG A 373 20.79 -0.71 -7.73
N ASN A 374 21.68 -1.08 -8.62
CA ASN A 374 22.89 -1.80 -8.26
C ASN A 374 23.81 -0.95 -7.38
N LEU A 375 24.02 0.31 -7.72
CA LEU A 375 24.76 1.27 -6.90
C LEU A 375 24.18 1.37 -5.47
N TYR A 376 22.86 1.52 -5.35
CA TYR A 376 22.23 1.63 -4.03
C TYR A 376 22.31 0.33 -3.22
N LYS A 377 22.29 -0.83 -3.87
CA LYS A 377 22.54 -2.13 -3.20
C LYS A 377 23.98 -2.23 -2.70
N GLU A 378 24.94 -1.79 -3.47
CA GLU A 378 26.35 -1.76 -3.08
C GLU A 378 26.58 -0.81 -1.88
N LEU A 379 26.02 0.40 -1.95
CA LEU A 379 26.11 1.38 -0.86
C LEU A 379 25.41 0.87 0.41
N LYS A 380 24.24 0.25 0.30
CA LYS A 380 23.56 -0.42 1.42
C LYS A 380 24.48 -1.43 2.10
N ASN A 381 25.07 -2.35 1.31
CA ASN A 381 25.92 -3.41 1.85
C ASN A 381 27.20 -2.84 2.46
N LYS A 382 27.80 -1.82 1.84
CA LYS A 382 28.97 -1.10 2.36
C LYS A 382 28.67 -0.52 3.74
N TYR A 383 27.62 0.30 3.86
CA TYR A 383 27.28 0.95 5.14
C TYR A 383 26.82 -0.06 6.20
N ALA A 384 26.16 -1.16 5.80
CA ALA A 384 25.87 -2.26 6.72
C ALA A 384 27.16 -2.89 7.29
N SER A 385 28.18 -3.10 6.46
CA SER A 385 29.49 -3.64 6.90
C SER A 385 30.28 -2.66 7.77
N GLU A 386 30.09 -1.36 7.60
CA GLU A 386 30.67 -0.28 8.40
C GLU A 386 29.90 -0.03 9.72
N GLY A 387 28.75 -0.70 9.93
CA GLY A 387 27.90 -0.52 11.12
C GLY A 387 27.00 0.72 11.09
N ASP A 388 26.99 1.48 9.99
CA ASP A 388 26.13 2.66 9.79
C ASP A 388 24.74 2.21 9.33
N LYS A 389 23.88 1.91 10.31
CA LYS A 389 22.52 1.41 10.06
C LYS A 389 21.65 2.43 9.33
N ASP A 390 21.76 3.71 9.67
CA ASP A 390 20.92 4.77 9.11
C ASP A 390 21.17 4.94 7.61
N LYS A 391 22.42 4.99 7.20
CA LYS A 391 22.77 5.05 5.78
C LYS A 391 22.44 3.76 5.04
N SER A 392 22.64 2.60 5.66
CA SER A 392 22.25 1.32 5.08
C SER A 392 20.74 1.30 4.78
N GLU A 393 19.92 1.70 5.74
CA GLU A 393 18.47 1.78 5.58
C GLU A 393 18.05 2.83 4.52
N TYR A 394 18.69 4.00 4.51
CA TYR A 394 18.45 5.03 3.50
C TYR A 394 18.64 4.52 2.07
N TYR A 395 19.74 3.80 1.80
CA TYR A 395 19.98 3.25 0.46
C TYR A 395 19.06 2.05 0.15
N ASP A 396 18.67 1.27 1.16
CA ASP A 396 17.68 0.21 0.98
C ASP A 396 16.31 0.77 0.56
N LYS A 397 15.86 1.84 1.19
CA LYS A 397 14.64 2.57 0.80
C LYS A 397 14.73 3.10 -0.64
N LYS A 398 15.86 3.71 -1.02
CA LYS A 398 16.05 4.27 -2.38
C LYS A 398 16.07 3.23 -3.50
N GLN A 399 16.49 1.99 -3.25
CA GLN A 399 16.49 0.95 -4.30
C GLN A 399 15.11 0.34 -4.58
N LEU A 400 14.14 0.45 -3.65
CA LEU A 400 12.83 -0.19 -3.78
C LEU A 400 12.01 0.30 -4.99
N PRO A 401 11.82 1.61 -5.24
CA PRO A 401 11.07 2.08 -6.41
C PRO A 401 11.72 1.65 -7.72
N LEU A 402 13.06 1.64 -7.79
CA LEU A 402 13.79 1.17 -8.95
C LEU A 402 13.60 -0.33 -9.20
N LYS A 403 13.49 -1.12 -8.13
CA LYS A 403 13.14 -2.55 -8.22
C LYS A 403 11.74 -2.74 -8.81
N ILE A 404 10.77 -1.94 -8.38
CA ILE A 404 9.39 -1.99 -8.88
C ILE A 404 9.36 -1.64 -10.37
N LEU A 405 10.03 -0.56 -10.78
CA LEU A 405 10.11 -0.14 -12.18
C LEU A 405 10.80 -1.20 -13.05
N ASN A 406 11.96 -1.70 -12.64
CA ASN A 406 12.70 -2.71 -13.40
C ASN A 406 11.89 -3.99 -13.62
N ASN A 407 11.26 -4.50 -12.56
CA ASN A 407 10.42 -5.71 -12.68
C ASN A 407 9.15 -5.47 -13.49
N GLY A 408 8.66 -4.23 -13.50
CA GLY A 408 7.47 -3.83 -14.22
C GLY A 408 7.65 -3.69 -15.73
N MET A 409 8.86 -3.48 -16.23
CA MET A 409 9.11 -3.26 -17.67
C MET A 409 8.69 -4.46 -18.52
N PHE A 410 9.10 -5.67 -18.13
CA PHE A 410 8.69 -6.89 -18.81
C PHE A 410 7.17 -7.03 -18.89
N GLY A 411 6.49 -6.85 -17.75
CA GLY A 411 5.03 -6.92 -17.71
C GLY A 411 4.34 -5.82 -18.54
N SER A 412 4.98 -4.67 -18.70
CA SER A 412 4.47 -3.58 -19.55
C SER A 412 4.63 -3.90 -21.01
N ILE A 413 5.81 -4.32 -21.47
CA ILE A 413 6.06 -4.72 -22.86
C ILE A 413 5.12 -5.86 -23.27
N SER A 414 4.87 -6.82 -22.39
CA SER A 414 4.00 -7.97 -22.65
C SER A 414 2.50 -7.66 -22.60
N ALA A 415 2.10 -6.40 -22.38
CA ALA A 415 0.70 -5.99 -22.27
C ALA A 415 0.33 -4.87 -23.26
N PRO A 416 0.41 -5.10 -24.59
CA PRO A 416 0.19 -4.09 -25.61
C PRO A 416 -1.24 -3.50 -25.62
N HIS A 417 -2.21 -4.20 -25.03
CA HIS A 417 -3.58 -3.72 -24.88
C HIS A 417 -3.74 -2.62 -23.81
N VAL A 418 -2.76 -2.47 -22.91
CA VAL A 418 -2.74 -1.44 -21.85
C VAL A 418 -1.63 -0.43 -22.09
N PHE A 419 -0.49 -0.90 -22.56
CA PHE A 419 0.73 -0.14 -22.74
C PHE A 419 0.99 0.10 -24.23
N PRO A 420 0.82 1.32 -24.77
CA PRO A 420 0.96 1.61 -26.20
C PRO A 420 2.31 1.23 -26.81
N TRP A 421 3.37 1.22 -26.04
CA TRP A 421 4.70 0.75 -26.45
C TRP A 421 4.92 -0.73 -26.17
N GLY A 422 3.84 -1.50 -25.96
CA GLY A 422 3.92 -2.93 -25.75
C GLY A 422 4.16 -3.69 -27.06
N ASP A 423 4.90 -4.80 -26.96
CA ASP A 423 5.12 -5.75 -28.05
C ASP A 423 5.20 -7.17 -27.48
N ILE A 424 4.28 -8.01 -27.90
CA ILE A 424 4.17 -9.37 -27.38
C ILE A 424 5.34 -10.24 -27.83
N ASN A 425 5.87 -10.00 -29.05
CA ASN A 425 7.01 -10.74 -29.57
C ASN A 425 8.27 -10.44 -28.76
N GLU A 426 8.46 -9.19 -28.36
CA GLU A 426 9.56 -8.80 -27.49
C GLU A 426 9.38 -9.40 -26.07
N GLY A 427 8.15 -9.42 -25.56
CA GLY A 427 7.81 -10.13 -24.32
C GLY A 427 8.14 -11.63 -24.39
N GLU A 428 7.83 -12.29 -25.50
CA GLU A 428 8.15 -13.70 -25.73
C GLU A 428 9.66 -13.95 -25.85
N LYS A 429 10.41 -13.08 -26.53
CA LYS A 429 11.88 -13.16 -26.63
C LYS A 429 12.52 -13.14 -25.23
N ILE A 430 12.05 -12.26 -24.32
CA ILE A 430 12.56 -12.19 -22.96
C ILE A 430 12.35 -13.53 -22.22
N THR A 431 11.14 -14.08 -22.27
CA THR A 431 10.84 -15.34 -21.57
C THR A 431 11.52 -16.54 -22.23
N CYS A 432 11.63 -16.54 -23.55
CA CYS A 432 12.34 -17.59 -24.30
C CYS A 432 13.81 -17.62 -23.89
N THR A 433 14.49 -16.49 -23.88
CA THR A 433 15.88 -16.38 -23.43
C THR A 433 16.06 -16.80 -21.97
N GLY A 434 15.15 -16.37 -21.08
CA GLY A 434 15.14 -16.79 -19.68
C GLY A 434 15.01 -18.31 -19.52
N ARG A 435 14.10 -18.94 -20.29
CA ARG A 435 14.00 -20.42 -20.31
C ARG A 435 15.27 -21.11 -20.79
N GLN A 436 15.95 -20.53 -21.77
CA GLN A 436 17.24 -21.08 -22.25
C GLN A 436 18.30 -21.00 -21.16
N TYR A 437 18.44 -19.87 -20.46
CA TYR A 437 19.39 -19.73 -19.36
C TYR A 437 19.14 -20.71 -18.23
N LEU A 438 17.88 -20.87 -17.82
CA LEU A 438 17.50 -21.85 -16.79
C LEU A 438 17.85 -23.29 -17.21
N ARG A 439 17.58 -23.67 -18.49
CA ARG A 439 17.92 -24.99 -19.01
C ARG A 439 19.45 -25.21 -19.06
N HIS A 440 20.20 -24.18 -19.41
CA HIS A 440 21.69 -24.24 -19.38
C HIS A 440 22.20 -24.44 -17.95
N MET A 441 21.65 -23.70 -17.00
CA MET A 441 22.01 -23.83 -15.59
C MET A 441 21.70 -25.24 -15.05
N ILE A 442 20.50 -25.78 -15.33
CA ILE A 442 20.11 -27.14 -14.94
C ILE A 442 21.09 -28.18 -15.53
N ARG A 443 21.42 -28.06 -16.83
CA ARG A 443 22.39 -28.96 -17.47
C ARG A 443 23.77 -28.86 -16.85
N PHE A 444 24.22 -27.65 -16.56
CA PHE A 444 25.54 -27.42 -15.94
C PHE A 444 25.63 -28.14 -14.59
N PHE A 445 24.66 -28.00 -13.73
CA PHE A 445 24.66 -28.65 -12.42
C PHE A 445 24.50 -30.19 -12.54
N ASN A 446 23.68 -30.69 -13.45
CA ASN A 446 23.56 -32.13 -13.69
C ASN A 446 24.84 -32.77 -14.23
N HIS A 447 25.75 -32.00 -14.87
CA HIS A 447 27.05 -32.50 -15.32
C HIS A 447 28.14 -32.40 -14.25
N LYS A 448 27.96 -31.59 -13.25
CA LYS A 448 28.99 -31.31 -12.20
C LYS A 448 28.72 -32.08 -10.90
N GLY A 449 27.51 -32.58 -10.71
CA GLY A 449 27.11 -33.25 -9.48
C GLY A 449 26.56 -34.56 -9.63
#